data_491a63ac9513f4eb0ebe460de6867688
#
_entry.id   491a63ac9513f4eb0ebe460de6867688
#
_cell.length_a   1.000
_cell.length_b   1.000
_cell.length_c   1.000
_cell.angle_alpha   90.00
_cell.angle_beta   90.00
_cell.angle_gamma   90.00
#
_symmetry.space_group_name_H-M   'P 1'
#
loop_
_entity.id
_entity.type
_entity.pdbx_description
1 polymer ?
#
loop_
_entity_poly.entity_id
_entity_poly.type
_entity_poly.pdbx_seq_one_letter_code
_entity_poly.pdbx_strand_id
1 'polypeptide(L)'
;GLLLEGRDGGPTDAAAAQIKGPSIQEWAREGVLANMDDVAKAEKWDELLPKAIADGLKYKGNYVAAPVNVHRVNWLWANPEAFKKAGAKLPTTWDEFFVAAEALQKAGTIPVAHGGQNWQDFTTFESVALGVGGADFYKKALVQLDAGSLKSPTMDKVLATFKKVKTYTDKNAPGRDWN
;
A
#
# COMPACT_ATOMS: atom_id res chain seq x y z
N GLY A 1 2.42 1.08 15.59
CA GLY A 1 1.17 1.74 15.86
C GLY A 1 1.22 2.44 17.20
N LEU A 2 1.02 3.75 17.24
CA LEU A 2 0.82 4.47 18.49
C LEU A 2 -0.54 4.03 19.02
N LEU A 3 -0.56 3.30 20.10
CA LEU A 3 -1.76 3.11 20.91
C LEU A 3 -2.06 4.44 21.59
N LEU A 4 -3.23 4.98 21.32
CA LEU A 4 -3.82 6.02 22.13
C LEU A 4 -4.15 5.41 23.50
N GLU A 5 -3.21 5.41 24.41
CA GLU A 5 -3.51 5.13 25.80
C GLU A 5 -4.17 6.38 26.38
N GLY A 6 -5.48 6.42 26.31
CA GLY A 6 -6.27 7.22 27.23
C GLY A 6 -6.17 6.59 28.59
N ARG A 7 -5.06 6.79 29.28
CA ARG A 7 -4.93 6.44 30.69
C ARG A 7 -5.53 7.56 31.51
N ASP A 8 -6.35 7.15 32.45
CA ASP A 8 -6.85 7.95 33.58
C ASP A 8 -7.96 8.95 33.27
N GLY A 9 -8.87 8.61 32.34
CA GLY A 9 -10.20 9.24 32.31
C GLY A 9 -10.25 10.73 31.94
N GLY A 10 -9.14 11.31 31.51
CA GLY A 10 -9.09 12.66 30.98
C GLY A 10 -9.00 12.64 29.44
N PRO A 11 -9.66 13.58 28.74
CA PRO A 11 -9.44 13.73 27.32
C PRO A 11 -7.99 14.13 27.09
N THR A 12 -7.24 13.32 26.33
CA THR A 12 -5.96 13.77 25.79
C THR A 12 -6.27 14.83 24.74
N ASP A 13 -5.82 16.05 24.94
CA ASP A 13 -6.12 17.19 24.06
C ASP A 13 -5.60 17.03 22.63
N ALA A 14 -4.63 16.17 22.39
CA ALA A 14 -4.25 15.73 21.04
C ALA A 14 -3.52 14.38 21.10
N ALA A 15 -4.07 13.40 20.46
CA ALA A 15 -3.33 12.19 20.12
C ALA A 15 -3.39 11.99 18.61
N ALA A 16 -2.23 11.92 17.97
CA ALA A 16 -2.13 11.62 16.56
C ALA A 16 -1.69 10.16 16.38
N ALA A 17 -2.49 9.38 15.68
CA ALA A 17 -2.14 8.03 15.30
C ALA A 17 -2.04 7.93 13.78
N GLN A 18 -1.03 7.24 13.31
CA GLN A 18 -0.94 6.90 11.89
C GLN A 18 -1.88 5.74 11.59
N ILE A 19 -3.10 6.07 11.16
CA ILE A 19 -4.11 5.09 10.74
C ILE A 19 -4.41 5.25 9.26
N LYS A 20 -4.81 4.16 8.60
CA LYS A 20 -5.01 4.11 7.16
C LYS A 20 -6.25 3.30 6.81
N GLY A 21 -6.90 3.72 5.73
CA GLY A 21 -7.98 2.96 5.10
C GLY A 21 -9.09 2.51 6.06
N PRO A 22 -9.43 1.21 6.08
CA PRO A 22 -10.53 0.68 6.88
C PRO A 22 -10.43 0.96 8.38
N SER A 23 -9.21 1.07 8.93
CA SER A 23 -9.01 1.37 10.36
C SER A 23 -9.56 2.75 10.75
N ILE A 24 -9.58 3.72 9.84
CA ILE A 24 -10.22 5.03 10.09
C ILE A 24 -11.72 4.83 10.33
N GLN A 25 -12.36 3.98 9.53
CA GLN A 25 -13.80 3.69 9.63
C GLN A 25 -14.14 2.94 10.93
N GLU A 26 -13.29 2.02 11.35
CA GLU A 26 -13.45 1.28 12.61
C GLU A 26 -13.40 2.22 13.81
N TRP A 27 -12.37 3.04 13.89
CA TRP A 27 -12.19 3.99 14.99
C TRP A 27 -13.27 5.08 15.01
N ALA A 28 -13.70 5.54 13.83
CA ALA A 28 -14.80 6.49 13.73
C ALA A 28 -16.13 5.88 14.19
N ARG A 29 -16.36 4.58 13.96
CA ARG A 29 -17.54 3.85 14.44
C ARG A 29 -17.59 3.79 15.96
N GLU A 30 -16.44 3.62 16.59
CA GLU A 30 -16.30 3.62 18.05
C GLU A 30 -16.37 5.02 18.67
N GLY A 31 -16.45 6.07 17.86
CA GLY A 31 -16.59 7.47 18.32
C GLY A 31 -15.33 8.07 18.95
N VAL A 32 -14.17 7.46 18.69
CA VAL A 32 -12.89 7.92 19.28
C VAL A 32 -12.15 8.94 18.41
N LEU A 33 -12.65 9.24 17.22
CA LEU A 33 -12.07 10.25 16.32
C LEU A 33 -12.83 11.56 16.41
N ALA A 34 -12.08 12.67 16.45
CA ALA A 34 -12.64 14.01 16.44
C ALA A 34 -13.22 14.37 15.05
N ASN A 35 -14.25 15.21 15.03
CA ASN A 35 -14.71 15.85 13.81
C ASN A 35 -13.71 16.92 13.38
N MET A 36 -13.30 16.88 12.10
CA MET A 36 -12.30 17.78 11.51
C MET A 36 -12.90 18.71 10.45
N ASP A 37 -14.22 18.80 10.33
CA ASP A 37 -14.89 19.54 9.23
C ASP A 37 -14.54 21.02 9.22
N ASP A 38 -14.40 21.67 10.38
CA ASP A 38 -14.05 23.08 10.44
C ASP A 38 -12.65 23.34 9.86
N VAL A 39 -11.68 22.49 10.20
CA VAL A 39 -10.32 22.56 9.65
C VAL A 39 -10.34 22.20 8.17
N ALA A 40 -11.03 21.15 7.79
CA ALA A 40 -11.12 20.69 6.42
C ALA A 40 -11.71 21.77 5.49
N LYS A 41 -12.72 22.52 5.98
CA LYS A 41 -13.33 23.63 5.27
C LYS A 41 -12.39 24.83 5.18
N ALA A 42 -11.76 25.23 6.29
CA ALA A 42 -10.82 26.33 6.33
C ALA A 42 -9.64 26.11 5.38
N GLU A 43 -9.12 24.89 5.35
CA GLU A 43 -7.97 24.47 4.54
C GLU A 43 -8.38 23.90 3.15
N LYS A 44 -9.66 23.97 2.78
CA LYS A 44 -10.20 23.59 1.46
C LYS A 44 -9.84 22.15 1.03
N TRP A 45 -9.94 21.19 1.94
CA TRP A 45 -9.50 19.81 1.66
C TRP A 45 -10.27 19.17 0.51
N ASP A 46 -11.54 19.46 0.31
CA ASP A 46 -12.33 18.95 -0.82
C ASP A 46 -11.85 19.47 -2.18
N GLU A 47 -11.18 20.63 -2.22
CA GLU A 47 -10.61 21.19 -3.44
C GLU A 47 -9.17 20.70 -3.69
N LEU A 48 -8.40 20.50 -2.62
CA LEU A 48 -6.97 20.20 -2.70
C LEU A 48 -6.67 18.70 -2.76
N LEU A 49 -7.49 17.87 -2.11
CA LEU A 49 -7.23 16.44 -2.03
C LEU A 49 -7.82 15.69 -3.23
N PRO A 50 -7.10 14.69 -3.77
CA PRO A 50 -7.71 13.73 -4.66
C PRO A 50 -8.95 13.10 -4.01
N LYS A 51 -10.04 12.97 -4.77
CA LYS A 51 -11.32 12.46 -4.25
C LYS A 51 -11.19 11.14 -3.49
N ALA A 52 -10.36 10.22 -3.97
CA ALA A 52 -10.15 8.92 -3.31
C ALA A 52 -9.53 9.08 -1.90
N ILE A 53 -8.67 10.07 -1.70
CA ILE A 53 -8.09 10.39 -0.40
C ILE A 53 -9.13 11.06 0.49
N ALA A 54 -9.81 12.09 -0.01
CA ALA A 54 -10.86 12.80 0.73
C ALA A 54 -11.96 11.84 1.22
N ASP A 55 -12.45 10.95 0.34
CA ASP A 55 -13.47 9.95 0.69
C ASP A 55 -12.99 8.99 1.79
N GLY A 56 -11.70 8.59 1.76
CA GLY A 56 -11.10 7.70 2.76
C GLY A 56 -10.95 8.32 4.15
N LEU A 57 -10.91 9.66 4.23
CA LEU A 57 -10.79 10.41 5.48
C LEU A 57 -12.14 10.74 6.13
N LYS A 58 -13.27 10.42 5.45
CA LYS A 58 -14.62 10.73 5.90
C LYS A 58 -15.33 9.52 6.50
N TYR A 59 -16.09 9.76 7.55
CA TYR A 59 -17.07 8.82 8.10
C TYR A 59 -18.44 9.48 8.15
N LYS A 60 -19.45 8.85 7.55
CA LYS A 60 -20.82 9.40 7.42
C LYS A 60 -20.86 10.83 6.85
N GLY A 61 -19.93 11.14 5.94
CA GLY A 61 -19.84 12.43 5.27
C GLY A 61 -18.95 13.48 5.96
N ASN A 62 -18.51 13.27 7.19
CA ASN A 62 -17.68 14.19 7.96
C ASN A 62 -16.23 13.77 7.97
N TYR A 63 -15.30 14.71 7.89
CA TYR A 63 -13.89 14.44 8.06
C TYR A 63 -13.58 14.03 9.52
N VAL A 64 -12.92 12.89 9.66
CA VAL A 64 -12.54 12.31 10.97
C VAL A 64 -11.05 12.00 11.05
N ALA A 65 -10.31 12.32 10.00
CA ALA A 65 -8.86 12.16 9.94
C ALA A 65 -8.26 13.27 9.08
N ALA A 66 -7.04 13.69 9.41
CA ALA A 66 -6.28 14.67 8.64
C ALA A 66 -5.26 13.99 7.72
N PRO A 67 -5.08 14.47 6.47
CA PRO A 67 -4.03 14.00 5.59
C PRO A 67 -2.70 14.62 6.02
N VAL A 68 -1.78 13.80 6.55
CA VAL A 68 -0.44 14.29 6.89
C VAL A 68 0.47 14.27 5.67
N ASN A 69 0.48 13.15 4.94
CA ASN A 69 1.14 13.01 3.66
C ASN A 69 0.50 11.89 2.84
N VAL A 70 0.78 11.87 1.54
CA VAL A 70 0.30 10.84 0.62
C VAL A 70 1.51 10.18 0.00
N HIS A 71 1.65 8.86 0.21
CA HIS A 71 2.74 8.08 -0.33
C HIS A 71 2.30 7.33 -1.59
N ARG A 72 3.02 7.56 -2.69
CA ARG A 72 2.95 6.68 -3.85
C ARG A 72 3.91 5.53 -3.62
N VAL A 73 3.38 4.33 -3.33
CA VAL A 73 4.18 3.17 -2.93
C VAL A 73 4.48 2.18 -4.07
N ASN A 74 3.85 2.34 -5.23
CA ASN A 74 4.04 1.46 -6.38
C ASN A 74 5.19 1.89 -7.31
N TRP A 75 6.31 2.30 -6.73
CA TRP A 75 7.52 2.60 -7.47
C TRP A 75 8.37 1.36 -7.65
N LEU A 76 8.89 1.17 -8.88
CA LEU A 76 9.97 0.25 -9.17
C LEU A 76 11.27 1.06 -9.31
N TRP A 77 12.21 0.82 -8.40
CA TRP A 77 13.56 1.38 -8.49
C TRP A 77 14.47 0.34 -9.13
N ALA A 78 15.12 0.70 -10.22
CA ALA A 78 16.00 -0.19 -10.94
C ALA A 78 17.46 0.31 -10.84
N ASN A 79 18.41 -0.63 -10.65
CA ASN A 79 19.82 -0.35 -10.75
C ASN A 79 20.27 -0.47 -12.21
N PRO A 80 20.62 0.64 -12.89
CA PRO A 80 20.98 0.62 -14.31
C PRO A 80 22.19 -0.28 -14.63
N GLU A 81 23.18 -0.30 -13.73
CA GLU A 81 24.39 -1.11 -13.93
C GLU A 81 24.10 -2.62 -13.84
N ALA A 82 23.22 -3.02 -12.92
CA ALA A 82 22.78 -4.41 -12.81
C ALA A 82 22.05 -4.85 -14.08
N PHE A 83 21.15 -4.01 -14.59
CA PHE A 83 20.41 -4.29 -15.83
C PHE A 83 21.36 -4.36 -17.04
N LYS A 84 22.30 -3.44 -17.15
CA LYS A 84 23.33 -3.43 -18.21
C LYS A 84 24.18 -4.70 -18.17
N LYS A 85 24.67 -5.09 -16.99
CA LYS A 85 25.47 -6.31 -16.78
C LYS A 85 24.69 -7.56 -17.17
N ALA A 86 23.40 -7.61 -16.89
CA ALA A 86 22.52 -8.73 -17.22
C ALA A 86 22.03 -8.73 -18.68
N GLY A 87 22.29 -7.68 -19.43
CA GLY A 87 21.72 -7.48 -20.78
C GLY A 87 20.20 -7.34 -20.78
N ALA A 88 19.60 -6.93 -19.65
CA ALA A 88 18.19 -6.83 -19.47
C ALA A 88 17.67 -5.42 -19.78
N LYS A 89 16.41 -5.32 -20.25
CA LYS A 89 15.72 -4.05 -20.45
C LYS A 89 14.87 -3.73 -19.21
N LEU A 90 14.64 -2.43 -18.97
CA LEU A 90 13.69 -2.00 -17.93
C LEU A 90 12.27 -2.46 -18.32
N PRO A 91 11.57 -3.16 -17.41
CA PRO A 91 10.25 -3.71 -17.70
C PRO A 91 9.17 -2.64 -17.63
N THR A 92 8.15 -2.77 -18.46
CA THR A 92 6.92 -1.98 -18.46
C THR A 92 5.68 -2.82 -18.13
N THR A 93 5.83 -4.15 -18.18
CA THR A 93 4.79 -5.13 -17.87
C THR A 93 5.30 -6.17 -16.87
N TRP A 94 4.39 -6.93 -16.25
CA TRP A 94 4.78 -8.03 -15.37
C TRP A 94 5.51 -9.15 -16.11
N ASP A 95 5.16 -9.44 -17.36
CA ASP A 95 5.86 -10.44 -18.16
C ASP A 95 7.29 -10.01 -18.45
N GLU A 96 7.50 -8.76 -18.83
CA GLU A 96 8.85 -8.18 -19.02
C GLU A 96 9.64 -8.14 -17.69
N PHE A 97 8.95 -7.86 -16.57
CA PHE A 97 9.58 -7.90 -15.26
C PHE A 97 10.15 -9.29 -14.96
N PHE A 98 9.42 -10.36 -15.23
CA PHE A 98 9.92 -11.71 -14.99
C PHE A 98 11.07 -12.08 -15.93
N VAL A 99 11.02 -11.66 -17.18
CA VAL A 99 12.14 -11.84 -18.13
C VAL A 99 13.39 -11.12 -17.62
N ALA A 100 13.27 -9.89 -17.16
CA ALA A 100 14.37 -9.14 -16.58
C ALA A 100 14.90 -9.78 -15.28
N ALA A 101 14.00 -10.23 -14.40
CA ALA A 101 14.37 -10.92 -13.16
C ALA A 101 15.17 -12.20 -13.42
N GLU A 102 14.77 -13.00 -14.40
CA GLU A 102 15.53 -14.19 -14.82
C GLU A 102 16.92 -13.86 -15.35
N ALA A 103 17.04 -12.80 -16.16
CA ALA A 103 18.33 -12.34 -16.69
C ALA A 103 19.26 -11.87 -15.56
N LEU A 104 18.74 -11.08 -14.60
CA LEU A 104 19.46 -10.62 -13.41
C LEU A 104 19.94 -11.80 -12.55
N GLN A 105 19.08 -12.79 -12.35
CA GLN A 105 19.42 -14.00 -11.59
C GLN A 105 20.52 -14.81 -12.26
N LYS A 106 20.47 -15.00 -13.59
CA LYS A 106 21.53 -15.65 -14.36
C LYS A 106 22.87 -14.89 -14.31
N ALA A 107 22.80 -13.56 -14.18
CA ALA A 107 24.00 -12.73 -13.99
C ALA A 107 24.56 -12.74 -12.54
N GLY A 108 23.98 -13.55 -11.64
CA GLY A 108 24.42 -13.70 -10.25
C GLY A 108 23.96 -12.61 -9.30
N THR A 109 22.90 -11.87 -9.69
CA THR A 109 22.31 -10.81 -8.85
C THR A 109 20.99 -11.30 -8.27
N ILE A 110 20.69 -10.96 -7.01
CA ILE A 110 19.34 -11.14 -6.45
C ILE A 110 18.43 -10.13 -7.18
N PRO A 111 17.44 -10.57 -7.96
CA PRO A 111 16.69 -9.69 -8.86
C PRO A 111 15.88 -8.62 -8.16
N VAL A 112 15.30 -8.95 -7.00
CA VAL A 112 14.39 -8.08 -6.26
C VAL A 112 14.93 -7.83 -4.86
N ALA A 113 15.42 -6.63 -4.62
CA ALA A 113 15.72 -6.15 -3.28
C ALA A 113 14.38 -5.86 -2.57
N HIS A 114 14.07 -6.64 -1.56
CA HIS A 114 12.81 -6.57 -0.83
C HIS A 114 13.06 -6.85 0.64
N GLY A 115 12.50 -6.02 1.52
CA GLY A 115 12.49 -6.33 2.95
C GLY A 115 11.50 -7.47 3.23
N GLY A 116 11.53 -8.02 4.43
CA GLY A 116 10.70 -9.16 4.77
C GLY A 116 9.56 -8.86 5.74
N GLN A 117 9.32 -7.59 6.04
CA GLN A 117 8.25 -7.21 6.97
C GLN A 117 6.88 -7.20 6.29
N ASN A 118 5.83 -7.47 7.06
CA ASN A 118 4.46 -7.59 6.54
C ASN A 118 4.00 -6.37 5.74
N TRP A 119 4.35 -5.16 6.16
CA TRP A 119 3.95 -3.94 5.44
C TRP A 119 4.64 -3.82 4.07
N GLN A 120 5.89 -4.32 3.94
CA GLN A 120 6.61 -4.34 2.65
C GLN A 120 6.01 -5.40 1.71
N ASP A 121 5.67 -6.57 2.23
CA ASP A 121 4.94 -7.58 1.48
C ASP A 121 3.60 -7.03 1.00
N PHE A 122 2.87 -6.29 1.85
CA PHE A 122 1.59 -5.71 1.50
C PHE A 122 1.73 -4.64 0.41
N THR A 123 2.71 -3.74 0.48
CA THR A 123 2.92 -2.73 -0.58
C THR A 123 3.28 -3.37 -1.92
N THR A 124 4.03 -4.45 -1.91
CA THR A 124 4.33 -5.22 -3.13
C THR A 124 3.06 -5.92 -3.64
N PHE A 125 2.27 -6.52 -2.77
CA PHE A 125 1.00 -7.13 -3.13
C PHE A 125 0.02 -6.10 -3.75
N GLU A 126 -0.12 -4.90 -3.15
CA GLU A 126 -0.95 -3.82 -3.70
C GLU A 126 -0.50 -3.41 -5.10
N SER A 127 0.82 -3.31 -5.33
CA SER A 127 1.39 -3.00 -6.65
C SER A 127 1.05 -4.08 -7.68
N VAL A 128 1.12 -5.34 -7.28
CA VAL A 128 0.71 -6.47 -8.14
C VAL A 128 -0.79 -6.44 -8.40
N ALA A 129 -1.62 -6.22 -7.37
CA ALA A 129 -3.07 -6.16 -7.50
C ALA A 129 -3.52 -5.06 -8.45
N LEU A 130 -2.91 -3.87 -8.34
CA LEU A 130 -3.17 -2.76 -9.25
C LEU A 130 -2.72 -3.05 -10.68
N GLY A 131 -1.51 -3.60 -10.85
CA GLY A 131 -0.94 -3.87 -12.17
C GLY A 131 -1.62 -5.02 -12.93
N VAL A 132 -2.11 -6.04 -12.21
CA VAL A 132 -2.78 -7.22 -12.79
C VAL A 132 -4.28 -6.99 -12.96
N GLY A 133 -4.92 -6.38 -11.95
CA GLY A 133 -6.37 -6.23 -11.90
C GLY A 133 -6.89 -4.90 -12.41
N GLY A 134 -6.04 -3.88 -12.43
CA GLY A 134 -6.43 -2.51 -12.74
C GLY A 134 -7.10 -1.78 -11.58
N ALA A 135 -7.37 -0.49 -11.79
CA ALA A 135 -7.87 0.41 -10.74
C ALA A 135 -9.26 0.01 -10.20
N ASP A 136 -10.16 -0.43 -11.07
CA ASP A 136 -11.51 -0.84 -10.67
C ASP A 136 -11.50 -2.10 -9.80
N PHE A 137 -10.69 -3.09 -10.18
CA PHE A 137 -10.49 -4.29 -9.36
C PHE A 137 -9.87 -3.94 -8.01
N TYR A 138 -8.80 -3.13 -8.01
CA TYR A 138 -8.15 -2.67 -6.79
C TYR A 138 -9.14 -2.00 -5.84
N LYS A 139 -9.95 -1.07 -6.37
CA LYS A 139 -10.97 -0.37 -5.59
C LYS A 139 -11.99 -1.34 -4.98
N LYS A 140 -12.53 -2.26 -5.78
CA LYS A 140 -13.53 -3.24 -5.29
C LYS A 140 -12.92 -4.19 -4.26
N ALA A 141 -11.77 -4.79 -4.59
CA ALA A 141 -11.18 -5.82 -3.76
C ALA A 141 -10.53 -5.28 -2.47
N LEU A 142 -9.73 -4.20 -2.56
CA LEU A 142 -8.88 -3.75 -1.46
C LEU A 142 -9.40 -2.51 -0.71
N VAL A 143 -10.31 -1.74 -1.32
CA VAL A 143 -10.91 -0.58 -0.65
C VAL A 143 -12.32 -0.90 -0.16
N GLN A 144 -13.15 -1.51 -1.01
CA GLN A 144 -14.53 -1.85 -0.69
C GLN A 144 -14.68 -3.23 -0.04
N LEU A 145 -13.64 -4.06 -0.08
CA LEU A 145 -13.61 -5.43 0.46
C LEU A 145 -14.72 -6.31 -0.11
N ASP A 146 -15.02 -6.12 -1.42
CA ASP A 146 -16.07 -6.87 -2.10
C ASP A 146 -15.72 -8.37 -2.18
N ALA A 147 -16.56 -9.20 -1.59
CA ALA A 147 -16.33 -10.63 -1.49
C ALA A 147 -16.25 -11.33 -2.87
N GLY A 148 -17.00 -10.83 -3.86
CA GLY A 148 -16.95 -11.34 -5.23
C GLY A 148 -15.60 -11.09 -5.87
N SER A 149 -15.07 -9.87 -5.75
CA SER A 149 -13.75 -9.50 -6.26
C SER A 149 -12.63 -10.26 -5.56
N LEU A 150 -12.74 -10.43 -4.23
CA LEU A 150 -11.75 -11.18 -3.43
C LEU A 150 -11.69 -12.67 -3.76
N LYS A 151 -12.78 -13.25 -4.27
CA LYS A 151 -12.87 -14.66 -4.67
C LYS A 151 -12.82 -14.86 -6.19
N SER A 152 -12.40 -13.84 -6.94
CA SER A 152 -12.43 -13.86 -8.40
C SER A 152 -11.18 -14.51 -9.01
N PRO A 153 -11.25 -15.00 -10.26
CA PRO A 153 -10.08 -15.45 -11.01
C PRO A 153 -9.00 -14.36 -11.15
N THR A 154 -9.39 -13.08 -11.10
CA THR A 154 -8.44 -11.95 -11.11
C THR A 154 -7.60 -11.96 -9.82
N MET A 155 -8.21 -12.20 -8.67
CA MET A 155 -7.48 -12.34 -7.41
C MET A 155 -6.55 -13.55 -7.44
N ASP A 156 -6.97 -14.69 -8.00
CA ASP A 156 -6.10 -15.85 -8.16
C ASP A 156 -4.85 -15.51 -9.00
N LYS A 157 -5.04 -14.75 -10.09
CA LYS A 157 -3.93 -14.27 -10.93
C LYS A 157 -3.02 -13.29 -10.15
N VAL A 158 -3.58 -12.40 -9.35
CA VAL A 158 -2.83 -11.49 -8.48
C VAL A 158 -1.96 -12.28 -7.51
N LEU A 159 -2.54 -13.25 -6.80
CA LEU A 159 -1.83 -14.08 -5.83
C LEU A 159 -0.74 -14.94 -6.49
N ALA A 160 -1.01 -15.51 -7.65
CA ALA A 160 -0.03 -16.28 -8.42
C ALA A 160 1.16 -15.39 -8.86
N THR A 161 0.86 -14.18 -9.35
CA THR A 161 1.90 -13.21 -9.75
C THR A 161 2.73 -12.76 -8.54
N PHE A 162 2.08 -12.42 -7.42
CA PHE A 162 2.77 -12.05 -6.18
C PHE A 162 3.67 -13.18 -5.67
N LYS A 163 3.16 -14.40 -5.65
CA LYS A 163 3.95 -15.59 -5.29
C LYS A 163 5.17 -15.74 -6.21
N LYS A 164 5.01 -15.49 -7.51
CA LYS A 164 6.12 -15.54 -8.46
C LYS A 164 7.16 -14.45 -8.19
N VAL A 165 6.75 -13.20 -7.88
CA VAL A 165 7.67 -12.13 -7.49
C VAL A 165 8.53 -12.54 -6.30
N LYS A 166 7.93 -13.16 -5.28
CA LYS A 166 8.64 -13.63 -4.08
C LYS A 166 9.74 -14.65 -4.39
N THR A 167 9.67 -15.38 -5.50
CA THR A 167 10.74 -16.33 -5.88
C THR A 167 12.04 -15.66 -6.31
N TYR A 168 11.99 -14.36 -6.65
CA TYR A 168 13.14 -13.54 -7.06
C TYR A 168 13.69 -12.67 -5.93
N THR A 169 13.13 -12.72 -4.74
CA THR A 169 13.61 -11.99 -3.56
C THR A 169 14.73 -12.77 -2.84
N ASP A 170 15.47 -12.08 -1.98
CA ASP A 170 16.42 -12.74 -1.08
C ASP A 170 15.68 -13.68 -0.10
N LYS A 171 16.11 -14.92 -0.02
CA LYS A 171 15.53 -15.93 0.88
C LYS A 171 15.68 -15.58 2.36
N ASN A 172 16.65 -14.74 2.70
CA ASN A 172 16.89 -14.28 4.07
C ASN A 172 16.13 -12.98 4.40
N ALA A 173 15.38 -12.40 3.44
CA ALA A 173 14.60 -11.19 3.68
C ALA A 173 13.63 -11.30 4.86
N PRO A 174 12.91 -12.44 5.08
CA PRO A 174 11.92 -12.53 6.17
C PRO A 174 12.48 -12.40 7.60
N GLY A 175 13.76 -12.36 7.79
CA GLY A 175 14.39 -12.20 9.12
C GLY A 175 15.08 -10.86 9.32
N ARG A 176 14.94 -9.92 8.37
CA ARG A 176 15.65 -8.63 8.43
C ARG A 176 14.70 -7.48 8.70
N ASP A 177 15.19 -6.54 9.48
CA ASP A 177 14.59 -5.21 9.54
C ASP A 177 14.78 -4.49 8.20
N TRP A 178 13.96 -3.49 7.95
CA TRP A 178 13.97 -2.74 6.68
C TRP A 178 15.14 -1.73 6.58
N ASN A 179 15.78 -1.41 7.68
CA ASN A 179 16.91 -0.48 7.82
C ASN A 179 18.24 -1.18 8.01
#